data_b6946d3c0d524442e7e48aabe7f1ac9b
#
_entry.id   b6946d3c0d524442e7e48aabe7f1ac9b
#
_cell.length_a   1.000
_cell.length_b   1.000
_cell.length_c   1.000
_cell.angle_alpha   90.00
_cell.angle_beta   90.00
_cell.angle_gamma   90.00
#
_symmetry.space_group_name_H-M   'P 1'
#
loop_
_entity.id
_entity.type
_entity.pdbx_description
1 polymer ?
#
loop_
_entity_poly.entity_id
_entity_poly.type
_entity_poly.pdbx_seq_one_letter_code
_entity_poly.pdbx_strand_id
1 'polypeptide(L)'
;MTGTVFTTSTVPLPRRPVEPGAPGARGRGSARLCAVRRWYEDELGWPTVPGSPPGLPTGLRFDVLDLPAAAGARALRHLAPGSPVALWGDRMRLLVAAGGAEEVPGLLDWLEWGAVALDLRVLGAGGVMEAPLPPGGPLPPSGSLKGAAVWLRPPGPGHEADASLPVMPGMGREGSAPDLVRLVDTVALWCHRVRLRRECGGVPVSP
;
A
#
# COMPACT_ATOMS: atom_id res chain seq x y z
N MET A 1 -18.52 76.86 38.36
CA MET A 1 -17.68 76.27 37.29
C MET A 1 -18.19 74.84 37.04
N THR A 2 -19.00 74.65 36.01
CA THR A 2 -19.72 73.45 35.70
C THR A 2 -18.96 72.78 34.53
N GLY A 3 -18.30 71.65 34.79
CA GLY A 3 -17.58 70.86 33.77
C GLY A 3 -18.51 69.83 33.09
N THR A 4 -18.69 70.02 31.78
CA THR A 4 -19.46 69.07 30.94
C THR A 4 -18.58 67.90 30.50
N VAL A 5 -18.95 66.68 30.90
CA VAL A 5 -18.28 65.42 30.49
C VAL A 5 -18.95 64.93 29.20
N PHE A 6 -18.20 64.89 28.11
CA PHE A 6 -18.65 64.30 26.85
C PHE A 6 -18.39 62.82 26.87
N THR A 7 -19.42 61.97 26.88
CA THR A 7 -19.35 60.53 26.72
C THR A 7 -19.32 60.21 25.23
N THR A 8 -18.20 59.72 24.75
CA THR A 8 -18.04 59.22 23.37
C THR A 8 -18.67 57.84 23.28
N SER A 9 -19.84 57.76 22.62
CA SER A 9 -20.49 56.48 22.32
C SER A 9 -19.81 55.83 21.11
N THR A 10 -19.04 54.78 21.33
CA THR A 10 -18.44 54.00 20.26
C THR A 10 -19.48 53.03 19.71
N VAL A 11 -20.00 53.30 18.51
CA VAL A 11 -20.88 52.41 17.76
C VAL A 11 -20.07 51.24 17.24
N PRO A 12 -20.43 49.95 17.58
CA PRO A 12 -19.74 48.79 17.04
C PRO A 12 -20.02 48.69 15.54
N LEU A 13 -18.96 48.55 14.74
CA LEU A 13 -19.05 48.21 13.31
C LEU A 13 -19.80 46.88 13.09
N PRO A 14 -20.70 46.78 12.10
CA PRO A 14 -21.38 45.56 11.77
C PRO A 14 -20.38 44.50 11.38
N ARG A 15 -20.46 43.32 12.03
CA ARG A 15 -19.67 42.14 11.66
C ARG A 15 -20.05 41.75 10.25
N ARG A 16 -19.05 41.72 9.36
CA ARG A 16 -19.19 41.19 8.00
C ARG A 16 -19.74 39.79 8.09
N PRO A 17 -20.76 39.38 7.31
CA PRO A 17 -21.20 38.02 7.22
C PRO A 17 -20.02 37.17 6.82
N VAL A 18 -19.74 36.12 7.61
CA VAL A 18 -18.78 35.09 7.20
C VAL A 18 -19.48 34.32 6.08
N GLU A 19 -19.09 34.55 4.84
CA GLU A 19 -19.47 33.68 3.74
C GLU A 19 -19.16 32.23 4.14
N PRO A 20 -20.08 31.27 3.95
CA PRO A 20 -19.76 29.85 4.15
C PRO A 20 -18.68 29.52 3.14
N GLY A 21 -17.43 29.52 3.62
CA GLY A 21 -16.25 29.23 2.82
C GLY A 21 -16.49 27.95 2.03
N ALA A 22 -16.20 27.99 0.73
CA ALA A 22 -16.18 26.79 -0.12
C ALA A 22 -15.53 25.64 0.65
N PRO A 23 -16.03 24.38 0.55
CA PRO A 23 -15.53 23.26 1.33
C PRO A 23 -14.03 23.17 1.15
N GLY A 24 -13.32 23.60 2.19
CA GLY A 24 -11.89 23.80 2.15
C GLY A 24 -11.18 22.50 1.84
N ALA A 25 -9.95 22.56 1.38
CA ALA A 25 -9.10 21.40 1.04
C ALA A 25 -9.12 20.29 2.12
N ARG A 26 -9.33 20.65 3.38
CA ARG A 26 -9.51 19.73 4.52
C ARG A 26 -10.76 18.86 4.41
N GLY A 27 -11.89 19.40 3.96
CA GLY A 27 -13.13 18.63 3.79
C GLY A 27 -13.03 17.62 2.67
N ARG A 28 -12.37 17.95 1.56
CA ARG A 28 -12.15 17.03 0.44
C ARG A 28 -11.20 15.90 0.80
N GLY A 29 -10.17 16.15 1.60
CA GLY A 29 -9.28 15.12 2.13
C GLY A 29 -10.00 14.11 3.00
N SER A 30 -10.82 14.58 3.95
CA SER A 30 -11.61 13.73 4.84
C SER A 30 -12.63 12.88 4.08
N ALA A 31 -13.38 13.46 3.14
CA ALA A 31 -14.35 12.72 2.33
C ALA A 31 -13.67 11.61 1.50
N ARG A 32 -12.47 11.86 1.00
CA ARG A 32 -11.68 10.88 0.26
C ARG A 32 -11.22 9.72 1.14
N LEU A 33 -10.69 10.00 2.34
CA LEU A 33 -10.28 8.96 3.29
C LEU A 33 -11.48 8.08 3.69
N CYS A 34 -12.64 8.68 3.91
CA CYS A 34 -13.88 7.94 4.16
C CYS A 34 -14.28 7.05 2.97
N ALA A 35 -14.14 7.54 1.74
CA ALA A 35 -14.45 6.74 0.55
C ALA A 35 -13.49 5.54 0.39
N VAL A 36 -12.19 5.73 0.66
CA VAL A 36 -11.21 4.63 0.64
C VAL A 36 -11.56 3.58 1.68
N ARG A 37 -11.83 4.00 2.93
CA ARG A 37 -12.20 3.06 4.01
C ARG A 37 -13.47 2.29 3.66
N ARG A 38 -14.52 2.97 3.17
CA ARG A 38 -15.77 2.34 2.78
C ARG A 38 -15.56 1.28 1.71
N TRP A 39 -14.73 1.54 0.69
CA TRP A 39 -14.43 0.56 -0.33
C TRP A 39 -13.81 -0.72 0.24
N TYR A 40 -12.85 -0.58 1.18
CA TYR A 40 -12.24 -1.76 1.81
C TYR A 40 -13.18 -2.47 2.77
N GLU A 41 -13.88 -1.73 3.63
CA GLU A 41 -14.70 -2.29 4.70
C GLU A 41 -16.03 -2.84 4.18
N ASP A 42 -16.73 -2.08 3.31
CA ASP A 42 -18.09 -2.42 2.85
C ASP A 42 -18.08 -3.30 1.57
N GLU A 43 -17.17 -3.05 0.62
CA GLU A 43 -17.17 -3.78 -0.65
C GLU A 43 -16.28 -5.03 -0.62
N LEU A 44 -15.12 -4.96 0.03
CA LEU A 44 -14.17 -6.09 0.12
C LEU A 44 -14.28 -6.86 1.44
N GLY A 45 -14.89 -6.29 2.47
CA GLY A 45 -14.89 -6.86 3.82
C GLY A 45 -13.50 -6.91 4.46
N TRP A 46 -12.61 -6.01 4.06
CA TRP A 46 -11.25 -5.93 4.58
C TRP A 46 -11.17 -4.88 5.70
N PRO A 47 -10.71 -5.24 6.91
CA PRO A 47 -10.56 -4.27 7.98
C PRO A 47 -9.52 -3.22 7.63
N THR A 48 -9.73 -1.98 8.10
CA THR A 48 -8.75 -0.91 7.99
C THR A 48 -8.29 -0.42 9.35
N VAL A 49 -7.06 0.08 9.42
CA VAL A 49 -6.56 0.81 10.60
C VAL A 49 -6.51 2.31 10.30
N PRO A 50 -6.76 3.16 11.33
CA PRO A 50 -6.72 4.61 11.17
C PRO A 50 -5.36 5.09 10.66
N GLY A 51 -5.38 6.04 9.70
CA GLY A 51 -4.17 6.63 9.13
C GLY A 51 -4.54 7.63 8.04
N SER A 52 -3.55 8.32 7.49
CA SER A 52 -3.70 9.24 6.37
C SER A 52 -2.55 9.06 5.38
N PRO A 53 -2.71 8.14 4.44
CA PRO A 53 -3.86 7.26 4.12
C PRO A 53 -4.14 6.18 5.18
N PRO A 54 -5.32 5.52 5.13
CA PRO A 54 -5.60 4.38 6.00
C PRO A 54 -4.67 3.22 5.73
N GLY A 55 -4.51 2.32 6.69
CA GLY A 55 -3.70 1.11 6.56
C GLY A 55 -4.54 -0.14 6.45
N LEU A 56 -3.99 -1.19 5.85
CA LEU A 56 -4.52 -2.54 5.82
C LEU A 56 -3.67 -3.41 6.74
N PRO A 57 -4.25 -4.00 7.81
CA PRO A 57 -3.50 -4.88 8.69
C PRO A 57 -3.14 -6.17 7.95
N THR A 58 -1.87 -6.59 8.06
CA THR A 58 -1.37 -7.87 7.54
C THR A 58 -1.42 -8.96 8.59
N GLY A 59 -1.37 -10.22 8.19
CA GLY A 59 -1.50 -11.38 9.06
C GLY A 59 -2.94 -11.83 9.34
N LEU A 60 -3.95 -11.07 8.88
CA LEU A 60 -5.36 -11.43 9.07
C LEU A 60 -5.93 -12.18 7.85
N ARG A 61 -5.84 -11.58 6.68
CA ARG A 61 -6.35 -12.13 5.42
C ARG A 61 -5.24 -12.41 4.42
N PHE A 62 -4.20 -11.61 4.48
CA PHE A 62 -3.04 -11.70 3.60
C PHE A 62 -1.78 -11.21 4.31
N ASP A 63 -0.65 -11.61 3.77
CA ASP A 63 0.65 -11.06 4.04
C ASP A 63 1.20 -10.38 2.79
N VAL A 64 2.32 -9.68 2.91
CA VAL A 64 2.87 -8.88 1.81
C VAL A 64 4.35 -9.15 1.61
N LEU A 65 4.72 -9.41 0.36
CA LEU A 65 6.10 -9.35 -0.11
C LEU A 65 6.30 -7.97 -0.77
N ASP A 66 7.11 -7.12 -0.16
CA ASP A 66 7.43 -5.77 -0.64
C ASP A 66 8.84 -5.77 -1.23
N LEU A 67 8.97 -5.51 -2.53
CA LEU A 67 10.19 -5.68 -3.31
C LEU A 67 10.29 -4.63 -4.43
N PRO A 68 11.48 -4.43 -5.05
CA PRO A 68 11.61 -3.53 -6.18
C PRO A 68 10.65 -3.89 -7.32
N ALA A 69 9.96 -2.91 -7.89
CA ALA A 69 8.97 -3.13 -8.96
C ALA A 69 9.56 -3.88 -10.16
N ALA A 70 10.83 -3.64 -10.49
CA ALA A 70 11.53 -4.35 -11.57
C ALA A 70 11.68 -5.86 -11.30
N ALA A 71 11.86 -6.25 -10.03
CA ALA A 71 11.89 -7.65 -9.62
C ALA A 71 10.47 -8.24 -9.60
N GLY A 72 9.51 -7.51 -9.03
CA GLY A 72 8.11 -7.91 -8.95
C GLY A 72 7.48 -8.18 -10.31
N ALA A 73 7.79 -7.37 -11.32
CA ALA A 73 7.30 -7.57 -12.68
C ALA A 73 7.63 -8.96 -13.25
N ARG A 74 8.75 -9.56 -12.83
CA ARG A 74 9.15 -10.91 -13.23
C ARG A 74 8.44 -12.00 -12.45
N ALA A 75 8.00 -11.69 -11.24
CA ALA A 75 7.28 -12.61 -10.37
C ALA A 75 5.79 -12.74 -10.73
N LEU A 76 5.23 -11.76 -11.46
CA LEU A 76 3.80 -11.75 -11.83
C LEU A 76 3.32 -13.01 -12.55
N ARG A 77 4.21 -13.73 -13.25
CA ARG A 77 3.88 -14.98 -13.96
C ARG A 77 3.56 -16.16 -13.02
N HIS A 78 3.98 -16.06 -11.75
CA HIS A 78 3.73 -17.06 -10.72
C HIS A 78 2.50 -16.76 -9.87
N LEU A 79 1.80 -15.68 -10.19
CA LEU A 79 0.55 -15.27 -9.55
C LEU A 79 -0.64 -15.69 -10.41
N ALA A 80 -1.74 -16.07 -9.78
CA ALA A 80 -3.00 -16.23 -10.49
C ALA A 80 -3.45 -14.88 -11.07
N PRO A 81 -4.25 -14.86 -12.15
CA PRO A 81 -4.78 -13.63 -12.74
C PRO A 81 -5.50 -12.72 -11.73
N GLY A 82 -6.19 -13.31 -10.75
CA GLY A 82 -6.92 -12.61 -9.69
C GLY A 82 -6.07 -12.21 -8.47
N SER A 83 -4.79 -12.61 -8.40
CA SER A 83 -3.94 -12.26 -7.25
C SER A 83 -3.72 -10.75 -7.18
N PRO A 84 -4.03 -10.09 -6.05
CA PRO A 84 -3.88 -8.65 -5.89
C PRO A 84 -2.40 -8.22 -5.90
N VAL A 85 -2.13 -7.11 -6.58
CA VAL A 85 -0.78 -6.53 -6.68
C VAL A 85 -0.88 -5.03 -6.55
N ALA A 86 -0.11 -4.44 -5.66
CA ALA A 86 -0.02 -2.99 -5.49
C ALA A 86 1.35 -2.44 -5.89
N LEU A 87 1.38 -1.16 -6.26
CA LEU A 87 2.58 -0.38 -6.50
C LEU A 87 2.67 0.75 -5.47
N TRP A 88 3.85 1.01 -4.97
CA TRP A 88 4.16 2.13 -4.09
C TRP A 88 5.53 2.72 -4.45
N GLY A 89 5.49 3.82 -5.18
CA GLY A 89 6.70 4.40 -5.76
C GLY A 89 7.39 3.42 -6.73
N ASP A 90 8.65 3.08 -6.45
CA ASP A 90 9.44 2.10 -7.21
C ASP A 90 9.33 0.66 -6.66
N ARG A 91 8.45 0.44 -5.70
CA ARG A 91 8.23 -0.87 -5.07
C ARG A 91 6.92 -1.50 -5.54
N MET A 92 6.92 -2.82 -5.55
CA MET A 92 5.75 -3.66 -5.82
C MET A 92 5.46 -4.48 -4.57
N ARG A 93 4.18 -4.57 -4.22
CA ARG A 93 3.67 -5.37 -3.11
C ARG A 93 2.82 -6.50 -3.67
N LEU A 94 3.31 -7.71 -3.48
CA LEU A 94 2.62 -8.93 -3.85
C LEU A 94 1.93 -9.47 -2.61
N LEU A 95 0.62 -9.69 -2.71
CA LEU A 95 -0.12 -10.26 -1.60
C LEU A 95 0.00 -11.79 -1.65
N VAL A 96 0.23 -12.39 -0.51
CA VAL A 96 0.30 -13.84 -0.29
C VAL A 96 -0.68 -14.21 0.82
N ALA A 97 -1.01 -15.48 0.97
CA ALA A 97 -1.92 -15.92 2.02
C ALA A 97 -1.37 -15.60 3.42
N ALA A 98 -2.25 -15.33 4.37
CA ALA A 98 -1.88 -15.09 5.75
C ALA A 98 -1.08 -16.26 6.31
N GLY A 99 0.00 -15.97 7.07
CA GLY A 99 0.99 -16.93 7.53
C GLY A 99 2.11 -17.17 6.52
N GLY A 100 1.95 -16.76 5.25
CA GLY A 100 2.99 -16.91 4.23
C GLY A 100 4.25 -16.13 4.51
N ALA A 101 4.13 -14.98 5.19
CA ALA A 101 5.28 -14.16 5.59
C ALA A 101 6.23 -14.90 6.55
N GLU A 102 5.70 -15.70 7.43
CA GLU A 102 6.45 -16.45 8.43
C GLU A 102 7.28 -17.58 7.80
N GLU A 103 6.82 -18.09 6.66
CA GLU A 103 7.50 -19.14 5.90
C GLU A 103 8.69 -18.62 5.07
N VAL A 104 8.67 -17.33 4.70
CA VAL A 104 9.67 -16.76 3.78
C VAL A 104 11.11 -16.92 4.26
N PRO A 105 11.47 -16.66 5.53
CA PRO A 105 12.85 -16.84 5.98
C PRO A 105 13.34 -18.27 5.80
N GLY A 106 12.54 -19.26 6.22
CA GLY A 106 12.85 -20.68 6.07
C GLY A 106 12.95 -21.13 4.60
N LEU A 107 12.08 -20.55 3.73
CA LEU A 107 12.14 -20.80 2.29
C LEU A 107 13.42 -20.22 1.66
N LEU A 108 13.81 -19.01 2.06
CA LEU A 108 15.05 -18.41 1.57
C LEU A 108 16.29 -19.22 1.98
N ASP A 109 16.32 -19.71 3.21
CA ASP A 109 17.41 -20.57 3.68
C ASP A 109 17.43 -21.89 2.89
N TRP A 110 16.29 -22.53 2.71
CA TRP A 110 16.16 -23.78 1.96
C TRP A 110 16.54 -23.63 0.48
N LEU A 111 16.24 -22.47 -0.12
CA LEU A 111 16.57 -22.11 -1.51
C LEU A 111 18.01 -21.58 -1.65
N GLU A 112 18.83 -21.62 -0.60
CA GLU A 112 20.21 -21.15 -0.57
C GLU A 112 20.37 -19.62 -0.76
N TRP A 113 19.29 -18.85 -0.48
CA TRP A 113 19.30 -17.39 -0.54
C TRP A 113 19.57 -16.71 0.82
N GLY A 114 19.59 -17.47 1.93
CA GLY A 114 19.67 -16.92 3.30
C GLY A 114 20.89 -16.02 3.55
N ALA A 115 22.03 -16.31 2.92
CA ALA A 115 23.23 -15.49 3.03
C ALA A 115 23.25 -14.27 2.09
N VAL A 116 22.29 -14.13 1.19
CA VAL A 116 22.25 -13.06 0.19
C VAL A 116 21.41 -11.90 0.70
N ALA A 117 22.01 -10.71 0.77
CA ALA A 117 21.25 -9.51 1.10
C ALA A 117 20.28 -9.16 -0.04
N LEU A 118 19.01 -9.40 0.15
CA LEU A 118 17.95 -9.12 -0.80
C LEU A 118 17.22 -7.81 -0.41
N ASP A 119 16.86 -6.99 -1.41
CA ASP A 119 15.95 -5.85 -1.21
C ASP A 119 14.49 -6.37 -1.19
N LEU A 120 14.22 -7.27 -0.27
CA LEU A 120 12.92 -7.89 -0.01
C LEU A 120 12.52 -7.60 1.43
N ARG A 121 11.31 -7.07 1.61
CA ARG A 121 10.69 -6.88 2.92
C ARG A 121 9.44 -7.73 2.99
N VAL A 122 9.15 -8.25 4.17
CA VAL A 122 7.99 -9.10 4.41
C VAL A 122 7.14 -8.47 5.50
N LEU A 123 5.84 -8.34 5.26
CA LEU A 123 4.89 -7.84 6.25
C LEU A 123 3.92 -8.99 6.58
N GLY A 124 4.06 -9.54 7.76
CA GLY A 124 3.22 -10.60 8.32
C GLY A 124 2.32 -10.09 9.44
N ALA A 125 2.03 -10.98 10.40
CA ALA A 125 1.15 -10.69 11.53
C ALA A 125 1.59 -9.43 12.31
N GLY A 126 0.64 -8.54 12.59
CA GLY A 126 0.87 -7.26 13.27
C GLY A 126 1.46 -6.16 12.38
N GLY A 127 1.77 -6.44 11.11
CA GLY A 127 2.19 -5.44 10.15
C GLY A 127 1.00 -4.64 9.60
N VAL A 128 1.32 -3.53 8.92
CA VAL A 128 0.34 -2.66 8.26
C VAL A 128 0.88 -2.22 6.91
N MET A 129 0.10 -2.41 5.87
CA MET A 129 0.36 -1.91 4.53
C MET A 129 -0.47 -0.64 4.30
N GLU A 130 0.13 0.41 3.71
CA GLU A 130 -0.66 1.55 3.24
C GLU A 130 -1.72 1.08 2.24
N ALA A 131 -2.97 1.49 2.46
CA ALA A 131 -4.09 1.11 1.61
C ALA A 131 -3.96 1.76 0.23
N PRO A 132 -3.82 0.98 -0.86
CA PRO A 132 -3.83 1.52 -2.20
C PRO A 132 -5.17 2.18 -2.55
N LEU A 133 -5.13 3.11 -3.48
CA LEU A 133 -6.35 3.79 -3.91
C LEU A 133 -7.31 2.82 -4.61
N PRO A 134 -8.63 2.88 -4.32
CA PRO A 134 -9.64 2.11 -5.03
C PRO A 134 -9.59 2.36 -6.54
N PRO A 135 -9.89 1.34 -7.38
CA PRO A 135 -10.02 1.52 -8.82
C PRO A 135 -11.10 2.56 -9.15
N GLY A 136 -10.81 3.46 -10.09
CA GLY A 136 -11.77 4.51 -10.48
C GLY A 136 -12.00 5.62 -9.45
N GLY A 137 -11.33 5.56 -8.30
CA GLY A 137 -11.41 6.61 -7.29
C GLY A 137 -10.73 7.91 -7.76
N PRO A 138 -11.07 9.06 -7.13
CA PRO A 138 -10.47 10.33 -7.48
C PRO A 138 -8.96 10.31 -7.23
N LEU A 139 -8.20 10.54 -8.29
CA LEU A 139 -6.74 10.65 -8.20
C LEU A 139 -6.34 11.84 -7.29
N PRO A 140 -5.24 11.73 -6.55
CA PRO A 140 -4.68 12.88 -5.84
C PRO A 140 -4.36 14.00 -6.82
N PRO A 141 -4.44 15.29 -6.39
CA PRO A 141 -4.04 16.40 -7.22
C PRO A 141 -2.61 16.16 -7.73
N SER A 142 -2.38 16.56 -8.99
CA SER A 142 -1.11 16.41 -9.70
C SER A 142 0.07 16.86 -8.82
N GLY A 143 0.96 15.95 -8.47
CA GLY A 143 2.07 16.18 -7.52
C GLY A 143 2.04 15.27 -6.30
N SER A 144 0.88 14.76 -5.89
CA SER A 144 0.71 13.86 -4.74
C SER A 144 0.77 12.36 -5.12
N LEU A 145 0.92 12.04 -6.41
CA LEU A 145 1.08 10.62 -6.87
C LEU A 145 2.47 10.06 -6.53
N LYS A 146 3.47 10.92 -6.29
CA LYS A 146 4.77 10.46 -5.81
C LYS A 146 4.65 9.98 -4.38
N GLY A 147 4.34 8.70 -4.22
CA GLY A 147 4.25 8.04 -2.92
C GLY A 147 2.88 7.47 -2.54
N ALA A 148 1.82 7.72 -3.30
CA ALA A 148 0.55 7.05 -3.07
C ALA A 148 0.59 5.60 -3.56
N ALA A 149 0.11 4.66 -2.73
CA ALA A 149 -0.06 3.28 -3.15
C ALA A 149 -1.23 3.18 -4.15
N VAL A 150 -1.04 2.40 -5.21
CA VAL A 150 -2.08 2.15 -6.23
C VAL A 150 -2.16 0.66 -6.56
N TRP A 151 -3.34 0.19 -6.91
CA TRP A 151 -3.50 -1.18 -7.38
C TRP A 151 -3.05 -1.31 -8.84
N LEU A 152 -2.11 -2.23 -9.09
CA LEU A 152 -1.82 -2.73 -10.44
C LEU A 152 -2.85 -3.80 -10.82
N ARG A 153 -3.19 -4.67 -9.88
CA ARG A 153 -4.30 -5.60 -9.93
C ARG A 153 -5.07 -5.46 -8.61
N PRO A 154 -6.29 -4.92 -8.63
CA PRO A 154 -7.10 -4.82 -7.43
C PRO A 154 -7.57 -6.20 -6.97
N PRO A 155 -7.85 -6.37 -5.67
CA PRO A 155 -8.51 -7.58 -5.18
C PRO A 155 -9.91 -7.71 -5.78
N GLY A 156 -10.31 -8.94 -6.09
CA GLY A 156 -11.69 -9.26 -6.44
C GLY A 156 -12.62 -9.13 -5.22
N PRO A 157 -13.94 -9.03 -5.45
CA PRO A 157 -14.91 -8.93 -4.36
C PRO A 157 -14.97 -10.19 -3.48
N GLY A 158 -15.28 -10.01 -2.22
CA GLY A 158 -15.48 -11.10 -1.27
C GLY A 158 -14.24 -11.99 -1.05
N HIS A 159 -14.43 -13.30 -1.14
CA HIS A 159 -13.37 -14.31 -0.91
C HIS A 159 -12.55 -14.68 -2.15
N GLU A 160 -12.85 -14.13 -3.32
CA GLU A 160 -12.12 -14.43 -4.55
C GLU A 160 -10.63 -14.04 -4.44
N ALA A 161 -10.37 -12.93 -3.79
CA ALA A 161 -9.00 -12.50 -3.53
C ALA A 161 -8.23 -13.55 -2.72
N ASP A 162 -8.82 -14.06 -1.63
CA ASP A 162 -8.16 -15.02 -0.73
C ASP A 162 -7.81 -16.32 -1.46
N ALA A 163 -8.70 -16.80 -2.36
CA ALA A 163 -8.49 -18.02 -3.14
C ALA A 163 -7.36 -17.87 -4.19
N SER A 164 -7.05 -16.65 -4.59
CA SER A 164 -6.02 -16.34 -5.59
C SER A 164 -4.63 -16.12 -5.00
N LEU A 165 -4.52 -16.04 -3.66
CA LEU A 165 -3.25 -15.76 -2.99
C LEU A 165 -2.31 -16.96 -3.05
N PRO A 166 -1.00 -16.75 -3.29
CA PRO A 166 0.02 -17.77 -3.17
C PRO A 166 0.05 -18.38 -1.77
N VAL A 167 0.09 -19.71 -1.72
CA VAL A 167 0.15 -20.50 -0.48
C VAL A 167 1.31 -21.48 -0.53
N MET A 168 1.72 -21.98 0.65
CA MET A 168 2.61 -23.12 0.71
C MET A 168 1.94 -24.35 0.10
N PRO A 169 2.64 -25.09 -0.79
CA PRO A 169 2.11 -26.34 -1.32
C PRO A 169 1.97 -27.36 -0.18
N GLY A 170 0.72 -27.67 0.18
CA GLY A 170 0.42 -28.70 1.17
C GLY A 170 0.32 -30.08 0.52
N MET A 171 0.74 -31.13 1.23
CA MET A 171 0.45 -32.51 0.81
C MET A 171 -1.07 -32.72 0.76
N GLY A 172 -1.60 -33.01 -0.44
CA GLY A 172 -3.03 -33.31 -0.63
C GLY A 172 -3.92 -32.16 -1.04
N ARG A 173 -3.39 -30.96 -1.28
CA ARG A 173 -4.12 -29.86 -1.90
C ARG A 173 -3.88 -29.88 -3.42
N GLU A 174 -4.71 -30.62 -4.13
CA GLU A 174 -4.92 -30.44 -5.57
C GLU A 174 -5.74 -29.17 -5.76
N GLY A 175 -5.09 -28.01 -5.72
CA GLY A 175 -5.73 -26.72 -5.89
C GLY A 175 -4.93 -25.83 -6.82
N SER A 176 -5.61 -25.03 -7.61
CA SER A 176 -5.04 -24.07 -8.56
C SER A 176 -4.43 -22.84 -7.90
N ALA A 177 -4.22 -22.84 -6.57
CA ALA A 177 -3.57 -21.74 -5.87
C ALA A 177 -2.11 -21.60 -6.31
N PRO A 178 -1.61 -20.38 -6.52
CA PRO A 178 -0.21 -20.16 -6.86
C PRO A 178 0.73 -20.69 -5.77
N ASP A 179 1.87 -21.21 -6.22
CA ASP A 179 2.89 -21.80 -5.36
C ASP A 179 3.81 -20.74 -4.78
N LEU A 180 3.78 -20.58 -3.45
CA LEU A 180 4.60 -19.60 -2.73
C LEU A 180 6.11 -19.89 -2.90
N VAL A 181 6.54 -21.16 -2.94
CA VAL A 181 7.96 -21.52 -3.08
C VAL A 181 8.52 -20.99 -4.40
N ARG A 182 7.81 -21.24 -5.51
CA ARG A 182 8.21 -20.73 -6.84
C ARG A 182 8.19 -19.20 -6.92
N LEU A 183 7.24 -18.60 -6.23
CA LEU A 183 7.17 -17.13 -6.14
C LEU A 183 8.39 -16.58 -5.42
N VAL A 184 8.71 -17.12 -4.24
CA VAL A 184 9.84 -16.66 -3.40
C VAL A 184 11.16 -16.88 -4.12
N ASP A 185 11.40 -18.02 -4.75
CA ASP A 185 12.63 -18.27 -5.54
C ASP A 185 12.80 -17.23 -6.67
N THR A 186 11.75 -16.99 -7.43
CA THR A 186 11.78 -16.00 -8.49
C THR A 186 11.99 -14.58 -7.94
N VAL A 187 11.35 -14.22 -6.83
CA VAL A 187 11.53 -12.92 -6.17
C VAL A 187 12.97 -12.76 -5.71
N ALA A 188 13.54 -13.75 -5.02
CA ALA A 188 14.92 -13.72 -4.55
C ALA A 188 15.92 -13.53 -5.69
N LEU A 189 15.80 -14.34 -6.75
CA LEU A 189 16.65 -14.24 -7.95
C LEU A 189 16.61 -12.85 -8.57
N TRP A 190 15.42 -12.26 -8.72
CA TRP A 190 15.31 -10.97 -9.40
C TRP A 190 15.63 -9.80 -8.48
N CYS A 191 15.38 -9.85 -7.17
CA CYS A 191 15.88 -8.88 -6.20
C CYS A 191 17.42 -8.83 -6.26
N HIS A 192 18.07 -9.99 -6.24
CA HIS A 192 19.53 -10.07 -6.36
C HIS A 192 20.04 -9.46 -7.68
N ARG A 193 19.42 -9.81 -8.81
CA ARG A 193 19.79 -9.24 -10.12
C ARG A 193 19.58 -7.74 -10.22
N VAL A 194 18.50 -7.21 -9.66
CA VAL A 194 18.23 -5.76 -9.63
C VAL A 194 19.29 -5.06 -8.79
N ARG A 195 19.65 -5.63 -7.66
CA ARG A 195 20.71 -5.10 -6.80
C ARG A 195 22.05 -5.05 -7.54
N LEU A 196 22.49 -6.15 -8.13
CA LEU A 196 23.75 -6.19 -8.90
C LEU A 196 23.77 -5.13 -9.99
N ARG A 197 22.68 -4.93 -10.73
CA ARG A 197 22.61 -3.90 -11.77
C ARG A 197 22.75 -2.48 -11.21
N ARG A 198 22.21 -2.21 -10.03
CA ARG A 198 22.35 -0.91 -9.36
C ARG A 198 23.80 -0.68 -8.93
N GLU A 199 24.46 -1.71 -8.40
CA GLU A 199 25.86 -1.66 -7.98
C GLU A 199 26.81 -1.47 -9.18
N CYS A 200 26.60 -2.20 -10.28
CA CYS A 200 27.41 -2.07 -11.51
C CYS A 200 27.13 -0.77 -12.28
N GLY A 201 25.91 -0.24 -12.24
CA GLY A 201 25.55 1.00 -12.93
C GLY A 201 26.00 2.28 -12.21
N GLY A 202 26.45 2.17 -10.97
CA GLY A 202 26.93 3.27 -10.12
C GLY A 202 28.44 3.53 -10.21
N VAL A 203 29.20 2.80 -11.04
CA VAL A 203 30.63 3.07 -11.21
C VAL A 203 30.77 4.25 -12.19
N PRO A 204 31.19 5.46 -11.73
CA PRO A 204 31.51 6.54 -12.64
C PRO A 204 32.74 6.09 -13.46
N VAL A 205 32.58 6.00 -14.78
CA VAL A 205 33.71 5.96 -15.67
C VAL A 205 34.36 7.34 -15.55
N SER A 206 35.37 7.45 -14.69
CA SER A 206 36.26 8.63 -14.70
C SER A 206 37.03 8.67 -16.03
N PRO A 207 37.10 9.86 -16.66
CA PRO A 207 37.80 10.06 -17.91
C PRO A 207 39.32 9.89 -17.78
#